data_7be91d2a8a786cbc5bf1a54fc59bdbea
#
_entry.id   7be91d2a8a786cbc5bf1a54fc59bdbea
#
_cell.length_a   1.000
_cell.length_b   1.000
_cell.length_c   1.000
_cell.angle_alpha   90.00
_cell.angle_beta   90.00
_cell.angle_gamma   90.00
#
_symmetry.space_group_name_H-M   'P 1'
#
loop_
_entity.id
_entity.type
_entity.pdbx_description
1 polymer ?
#
loop_
_entity_poly.entity_id
_entity_poly.type
_entity_poly.pdbx_seq_one_letter_code
_entity_poly.pdbx_strand_id
1 'polypeptide(L)'
;MDLIPIPDRQAIRSVRSAKPIRSPYQAQGYLLEREPLEGGRTAACATYFLTGSECRFTCSFCDLWKYTINTQTPIGSLARQIESLHHILQSQGERFDWLKLYNASNFFDPYNVPIEDHAGIASACESASRLVVENHAKLTSSTQGLRWIQSFQQMLRPKLEIAMGLESIDPDAERLMNKSMRRSDFEAACDRLRECGIAVRVFVILQPPGTEPGKALDWCVKTCKYAFERGAERCSIIPARQGNGWIDRLEEQRLWAPPILPLVESTLRAALENLSATGRIVSVDMWDWESLKGGCDRCRKILYDTIVEMNFEQRAIPRETCPLCEPAENS
;
A
#
# COMPACT_ATOMS: atom_id res chain seq x y z
N MET A 1 -9.51 8.87 27.47
CA MET A 1 -9.65 7.90 26.38
C MET A 1 -9.64 6.53 26.99
N ASP A 2 -10.74 5.79 26.89
CA ASP A 2 -10.72 4.37 27.21
C ASP A 2 -9.66 3.71 26.37
N LEU A 3 -8.73 3.01 27.01
CA LEU A 3 -7.59 2.43 26.32
C LEU A 3 -8.10 1.33 25.37
N ILE A 4 -7.98 1.56 24.08
CA ILE A 4 -8.21 0.50 23.09
C ILE A 4 -7.29 -0.66 23.48
N PRO A 5 -7.83 -1.88 23.70
CA PRO A 5 -7.01 -3.02 24.09
C PRO A 5 -6.04 -3.38 22.95
N ILE A 6 -4.79 -3.66 23.32
CA ILE A 6 -3.78 -4.09 22.34
C ILE A 6 -4.21 -5.47 21.82
N PRO A 7 -4.46 -5.61 20.52
CA PRO A 7 -4.90 -6.89 20.00
C PRO A 7 -3.70 -7.85 19.85
N ASP A 8 -3.89 -9.08 20.27
CA ASP A 8 -2.99 -10.17 19.90
C ASP A 8 -3.47 -10.89 18.63
N ARG A 9 -2.67 -11.81 18.14
CA ARG A 9 -3.00 -12.63 16.96
C ARG A 9 -4.33 -13.37 17.11
N GLN A 10 -4.61 -13.92 18.29
CA GLN A 10 -5.81 -14.70 18.53
C GLN A 10 -7.05 -13.79 18.53
N ALA A 11 -6.99 -12.64 19.19
CA ALA A 11 -8.06 -11.65 19.20
C ALA A 11 -8.40 -11.16 17.77
N ILE A 12 -7.39 -10.86 16.95
CA ILE A 12 -7.61 -10.42 15.56
C ILE A 12 -8.25 -11.56 14.73
N ARG A 13 -7.73 -12.78 14.85
CA ARG A 13 -8.26 -13.92 14.07
C ARG A 13 -9.66 -14.33 14.46
N SER A 14 -10.01 -14.22 15.75
CA SER A 14 -11.32 -14.62 16.27
C SER A 14 -12.49 -13.78 15.73
N VAL A 15 -12.20 -12.58 15.22
CA VAL A 15 -13.21 -11.65 14.70
C VAL A 15 -13.29 -11.61 13.16
N ARG A 16 -12.45 -12.39 12.48
CA ARG A 16 -12.45 -12.50 11.03
C ARG A 16 -13.70 -13.25 10.56
N SER A 17 -14.27 -12.78 9.46
CA SER A 17 -15.34 -13.51 8.75
C SER A 17 -14.80 -14.82 8.14
N ALA A 18 -15.69 -15.67 7.65
CA ALA A 18 -15.29 -16.86 6.89
C ALA A 18 -14.45 -16.45 5.67
N LYS A 19 -13.31 -17.13 5.50
CA LYS A 19 -12.40 -16.86 4.39
C LYS A 19 -12.97 -17.47 3.10
N PRO A 20 -13.09 -16.70 2.02
CA PRO A 20 -13.50 -17.24 0.72
C PRO A 20 -12.49 -18.29 0.22
N ILE A 21 -12.99 -19.35 -0.41
CA ILE A 21 -12.16 -20.36 -1.06
C ILE A 21 -11.58 -19.74 -2.34
N ARG A 22 -10.25 -19.84 -2.49
CA ARG A 22 -9.51 -19.31 -3.64
C ARG A 22 -8.70 -20.40 -4.33
N SER A 23 -8.55 -20.30 -5.64
CA SER A 23 -7.66 -21.16 -6.42
C SER A 23 -6.25 -20.57 -6.47
N PRO A 24 -5.19 -21.34 -6.15
CA PRO A 24 -3.82 -20.86 -6.28
C PRO A 24 -3.37 -20.67 -7.73
N TYR A 25 -4.17 -21.09 -8.69
CA TYR A 25 -3.86 -20.99 -10.13
C TYR A 25 -4.62 -19.85 -10.83
N GLN A 26 -5.38 -19.05 -10.07
CA GLN A 26 -6.18 -17.96 -10.60
C GLN A 26 -5.86 -16.67 -9.84
N ALA A 27 -5.45 -15.65 -10.58
CA ALA A 27 -5.29 -14.30 -10.04
C ALA A 27 -6.65 -13.70 -9.64
N GLN A 28 -6.64 -12.77 -8.69
CA GLN A 28 -7.86 -12.04 -8.29
C GLN A 28 -8.30 -11.04 -9.38
N GLY A 29 -7.35 -10.57 -10.20
CA GLY A 29 -7.59 -9.61 -11.27
C GLY A 29 -6.38 -8.73 -11.54
N TYR A 30 -6.62 -7.66 -12.26
CA TYR A 30 -5.62 -6.64 -12.57
C TYR A 30 -6.24 -5.24 -12.57
N LEU A 31 -5.38 -4.24 -12.45
CA LEU A 31 -5.73 -2.82 -12.61
C LEU A 31 -4.73 -2.19 -13.58
N LEU A 32 -5.24 -1.42 -14.55
CA LEU A 32 -4.42 -0.53 -15.36
C LEU A 32 -4.50 0.87 -14.79
N GLU A 33 -3.38 1.45 -14.49
CA GLU A 33 -3.28 2.73 -13.83
C GLU A 33 -2.08 3.54 -14.36
N ARG A 34 -1.95 4.76 -13.90
CA ARG A 34 -0.82 5.62 -14.20
C ARG A 34 -0.05 5.89 -12.91
N GLU A 35 1.23 5.57 -12.90
CA GLU A 35 2.12 5.89 -11.79
C GLU A 35 2.68 7.31 -11.95
N PRO A 36 2.56 8.17 -10.93
CA PRO A 36 3.16 9.49 -10.99
C PRO A 36 4.69 9.42 -11.00
N LEU A 37 5.31 10.27 -11.78
CA LEU A 37 6.75 10.47 -11.87
C LEU A 37 7.07 11.94 -11.63
N GLU A 38 8.37 12.25 -11.45
CA GLU A 38 8.81 13.63 -11.32
C GLU A 38 8.39 14.50 -12.51
N GLY A 39 8.07 15.77 -12.23
CA GLY A 39 7.77 16.77 -13.25
C GLY A 39 6.44 16.52 -13.97
N GLY A 40 5.43 15.97 -13.29
CA GLY A 40 4.08 15.76 -13.84
C GLY A 40 4.00 14.64 -14.89
N ARG A 41 5.09 13.90 -15.11
CA ARG A 41 5.10 12.73 -15.99
C ARG A 41 4.43 11.54 -15.32
N THR A 42 4.06 10.55 -16.10
CA THR A 42 3.48 9.30 -15.60
C THR A 42 4.03 8.12 -16.38
N ALA A 43 4.05 6.95 -15.74
CA ALA A 43 4.28 5.66 -16.39
C ALA A 43 2.96 4.88 -16.46
N ALA A 44 2.69 4.22 -17.57
CA ALA A 44 1.61 3.23 -17.65
C ALA A 44 1.97 2.04 -16.75
N CYS A 45 1.06 1.64 -15.88
CA CYS A 45 1.31 0.60 -14.90
C CYS A 45 0.20 -0.46 -14.91
N ALA A 46 0.59 -1.73 -14.92
CA ALA A 46 -0.32 -2.83 -14.63
C ALA A 46 -0.06 -3.32 -13.21
N THR A 47 -1.11 -3.40 -12.40
CA THR A 47 -1.08 -4.02 -11.08
C THR A 47 -1.79 -5.36 -11.15
N TYR A 48 -1.08 -6.46 -10.85
CA TYR A 48 -1.62 -7.80 -10.81
C TYR A 48 -1.87 -8.22 -9.37
N PHE A 49 -3.10 -8.59 -9.08
CA PHE A 49 -3.50 -9.12 -7.77
C PHE A 49 -3.43 -10.64 -7.81
N LEU A 50 -2.33 -11.18 -7.29
CA LEU A 50 -2.04 -12.62 -7.32
C LEU A 50 -2.64 -13.33 -6.10
N THR A 51 -2.96 -14.60 -6.27
CA THR A 51 -3.41 -15.49 -5.19
C THR A 51 -2.25 -16.35 -4.72
N GLY A 52 -1.79 -16.08 -3.50
CA GLY A 52 -0.77 -16.87 -2.80
C GLY A 52 -1.23 -17.24 -1.40
N SER A 53 -0.34 -17.83 -0.59
CA SER A 53 -0.61 -18.16 0.81
C SER A 53 -0.75 -16.92 1.68
N GLU A 54 -1.46 -17.08 2.81
CA GLU A 54 -1.66 -16.02 3.79
C GLU A 54 -0.33 -15.57 4.41
N CYS A 55 -0.21 -14.27 4.61
CA CYS A 55 0.90 -13.64 5.30
C CYS A 55 1.07 -14.19 6.72
N ARG A 56 2.30 -14.45 7.14
CA ARG A 56 2.62 -14.91 8.50
C ARG A 56 2.33 -13.88 9.59
N PHE A 57 2.27 -12.61 9.23
CA PHE A 57 1.94 -11.52 10.14
C PHE A 57 0.42 -11.35 10.24
N THR A 58 -0.04 -10.86 11.38
CA THR A 58 -1.48 -10.67 11.65
C THR A 58 -1.68 -9.21 12.07
N CYS A 59 -1.52 -8.31 11.09
CA CYS A 59 -1.73 -6.90 11.32
C CYS A 59 -3.21 -6.61 11.58
N SER A 60 -3.50 -5.77 12.58
CA SER A 60 -4.86 -5.49 13.05
C SER A 60 -5.72 -4.73 12.04
N PHE A 61 -5.09 -4.08 11.07
CA PHE A 61 -5.73 -3.28 10.02
C PHE A 61 -5.86 -4.03 8.68
N CYS A 62 -5.15 -5.16 8.50
CA CYS A 62 -5.03 -5.82 7.20
C CYS A 62 -6.20 -6.75 6.93
N ASP A 63 -6.90 -6.56 5.83
CA ASP A 63 -7.98 -7.40 5.33
C ASP A 63 -7.57 -8.32 4.16
N LEU A 64 -6.32 -8.23 3.70
CA LEU A 64 -5.80 -8.95 2.53
C LEU A 64 -5.81 -10.47 2.69
N TRP A 65 -5.86 -10.99 3.93
CA TRP A 65 -6.00 -12.43 4.19
C TRP A 65 -7.19 -13.06 3.46
N LYS A 66 -8.23 -12.29 3.12
CA LYS A 66 -9.42 -12.74 2.36
C LYS A 66 -9.11 -13.19 0.94
N TYR A 67 -8.00 -12.70 0.39
CA TYR A 67 -7.59 -12.94 -1.00
C TYR A 67 -6.52 -14.02 -1.14
N THR A 68 -6.22 -14.76 -0.06
CA THR A 68 -5.14 -15.73 0.03
C THR A 68 -5.68 -17.14 0.23
N ILE A 69 -4.84 -18.15 -0.02
CA ILE A 69 -5.14 -19.57 0.28
C ILE A 69 -4.63 -19.95 1.68
N ASN A 70 -5.09 -21.10 2.20
CA ASN A 70 -4.75 -21.58 3.55
C ASN A 70 -3.51 -22.49 3.58
N THR A 71 -3.01 -22.90 2.42
CA THR A 71 -1.86 -23.78 2.26
C THR A 71 -0.67 -22.99 1.72
N GLN A 72 0.51 -23.60 1.68
CA GLN A 72 1.65 -23.05 0.97
C GLN A 72 1.30 -22.83 -0.50
N THR A 73 1.82 -21.75 -1.09
CA THR A 73 1.66 -21.47 -2.52
C THR A 73 2.31 -22.59 -3.33
N PRO A 74 1.57 -23.26 -4.22
CA PRO A 74 2.16 -24.31 -5.06
C PRO A 74 3.19 -23.75 -6.04
N ILE A 75 4.27 -24.48 -6.25
CA ILE A 75 5.31 -24.14 -7.23
C ILE A 75 4.69 -24.01 -8.63
N GLY A 76 5.09 -22.99 -9.38
CA GLY A 76 4.61 -22.68 -10.73
C GLY A 76 3.27 -21.94 -10.77
N SER A 77 2.57 -21.81 -9.64
CA SER A 77 1.23 -21.21 -9.64
C SER A 77 1.24 -19.70 -9.92
N LEU A 78 2.22 -18.97 -9.38
CA LEU A 78 2.31 -17.52 -9.54
C LEU A 78 2.78 -17.13 -10.94
N ALA A 79 3.77 -17.81 -11.51
CA ALA A 79 4.21 -17.58 -12.87
C ALA A 79 3.05 -17.78 -13.87
N ARG A 80 2.27 -18.86 -13.69
CA ARG A 80 1.07 -19.13 -14.49
C ARG A 80 0.00 -18.03 -14.37
N GLN A 81 -0.21 -17.46 -13.19
CA GLN A 81 -1.14 -16.35 -13.01
C GLN A 81 -0.68 -15.11 -13.77
N ILE A 82 0.62 -14.78 -13.69
CA ILE A 82 1.23 -13.64 -14.40
C ILE A 82 1.08 -13.82 -15.92
N GLU A 83 1.44 -14.98 -16.45
CA GLU A 83 1.31 -15.30 -17.88
C GLU A 83 -0.15 -15.18 -18.35
N SER A 84 -1.10 -15.71 -17.57
CA SER A 84 -2.53 -15.60 -17.88
C SER A 84 -3.00 -14.15 -17.99
N LEU A 85 -2.58 -13.28 -17.05
CA LEU A 85 -2.92 -11.86 -17.08
C LEU A 85 -2.22 -11.13 -18.24
N HIS A 86 -0.98 -11.49 -18.58
CA HIS A 86 -0.31 -10.97 -19.76
C HIS A 86 -1.07 -11.29 -21.05
N HIS A 87 -1.52 -12.53 -21.21
CA HIS A 87 -2.33 -12.92 -22.36
C HIS A 87 -3.63 -12.12 -22.48
N ILE A 88 -4.31 -11.87 -21.36
CA ILE A 88 -5.51 -11.05 -21.31
C ILE A 88 -5.20 -9.63 -21.81
N LEU A 89 -4.18 -8.97 -21.23
CA LEU A 89 -3.83 -7.60 -21.61
C LEU A 89 -3.37 -7.50 -23.07
N GLN A 90 -2.56 -8.43 -23.54
CA GLN A 90 -2.14 -8.49 -24.94
C GLN A 90 -3.33 -8.64 -25.90
N SER A 91 -4.31 -9.48 -25.55
CA SER A 91 -5.52 -9.67 -26.37
C SER A 91 -6.39 -8.40 -26.44
N GLN A 92 -6.29 -7.53 -25.44
CA GLN A 92 -6.97 -6.23 -25.36
C GLN A 92 -6.15 -5.09 -26.01
N GLY A 93 -4.91 -5.37 -26.47
CA GLY A 93 -4.01 -4.36 -27.02
C GLY A 93 -3.39 -3.43 -25.97
N GLU A 94 -3.51 -3.77 -24.70
CA GLU A 94 -3.01 -2.96 -23.59
C GLU A 94 -1.49 -3.09 -23.44
N ARG A 95 -0.84 -1.98 -23.07
CA ARG A 95 0.60 -1.89 -22.84
C ARG A 95 0.87 -1.17 -21.52
N PHE A 96 1.94 -1.58 -20.85
CA PHE A 96 2.41 -0.95 -19.63
C PHE A 96 3.93 -0.90 -19.59
N ASP A 97 4.45 0.10 -18.86
CA ASP A 97 5.88 0.27 -18.62
C ASP A 97 6.30 -0.34 -17.26
N TRP A 98 5.40 -0.28 -16.28
CA TRP A 98 5.62 -0.78 -14.93
C TRP A 98 4.67 -1.93 -14.62
N LEU A 99 5.16 -2.88 -13.85
CA LEU A 99 4.37 -4.00 -13.35
C LEU A 99 4.45 -4.04 -11.82
N LYS A 100 3.29 -4.13 -11.17
CA LYS A 100 3.19 -4.40 -9.73
C LYS A 100 2.64 -5.81 -9.54
N LEU A 101 3.31 -6.61 -8.71
CA LEU A 101 2.84 -7.93 -8.30
C LEU A 101 2.47 -7.87 -6.83
N TYR A 102 1.18 -7.81 -6.55
CA TYR A 102 0.64 -7.78 -5.20
C TYR A 102 -0.02 -9.13 -4.90
N ASN A 103 0.60 -9.91 -4.00
CA ASN A 103 0.17 -11.25 -3.66
C ASN A 103 -0.53 -11.34 -2.29
N ALA A 104 -0.97 -10.19 -1.77
CA ALA A 104 -1.61 -10.05 -0.46
C ALA A 104 -0.75 -10.63 0.70
N SER A 105 0.57 -10.68 0.52
CA SER A 105 1.50 -11.30 1.43
C SER A 105 2.92 -10.76 1.21
N ASN A 106 3.97 -11.57 1.43
CA ASN A 106 5.36 -11.17 1.30
C ASN A 106 5.99 -11.87 0.11
N PHE A 107 6.54 -11.11 -0.83
CA PHE A 107 7.15 -11.69 -2.03
C PHE A 107 8.40 -12.54 -1.66
N PHE A 108 9.21 -12.08 -0.72
CA PHE A 108 10.41 -12.78 -0.28
C PHE A 108 10.18 -13.62 0.99
N ASP A 109 9.04 -14.30 1.06
CA ASP A 109 8.75 -15.38 2.00
C ASP A 109 8.50 -16.67 1.21
N PRO A 110 9.38 -17.71 1.32
CA PRO A 110 9.24 -18.93 0.52
C PRO A 110 7.92 -19.68 0.70
N TYR A 111 7.21 -19.43 1.79
CA TYR A 111 5.88 -19.99 1.98
C TYR A 111 4.84 -19.30 1.09
N ASN A 112 5.03 -17.99 0.84
CA ASN A 112 4.14 -17.17 0.03
C ASN A 112 4.52 -17.17 -1.45
N VAL A 113 5.82 -17.09 -1.76
CA VAL A 113 6.38 -17.16 -3.11
C VAL A 113 7.52 -18.18 -3.09
N PRO A 114 7.32 -19.39 -3.63
CA PRO A 114 8.38 -20.39 -3.70
C PRO A 114 9.62 -19.84 -4.40
N ILE A 115 10.79 -20.15 -3.88
CA ILE A 115 12.07 -19.68 -4.48
C ILE A 115 12.23 -20.25 -5.88
N GLU A 116 11.73 -21.45 -6.10
CA GLU A 116 11.72 -22.15 -7.39
C GLU A 116 10.95 -21.36 -8.47
N ASP A 117 9.99 -20.51 -8.07
CA ASP A 117 9.22 -19.68 -8.99
C ASP A 117 9.95 -18.40 -9.40
N HIS A 118 11.00 -17.99 -8.68
CA HIS A 118 11.67 -16.71 -8.91
C HIS A 118 12.17 -16.55 -10.36
N ALA A 119 12.77 -17.58 -10.94
CA ALA A 119 13.24 -17.52 -12.32
C ALA A 119 12.10 -17.40 -13.33
N GLY A 120 11.00 -18.15 -13.14
CA GLY A 120 9.82 -18.07 -14.00
C GLY A 120 9.12 -16.72 -13.87
N ILE A 121 8.99 -16.18 -12.66
CA ILE A 121 8.42 -14.85 -12.43
C ILE A 121 9.30 -13.76 -13.07
N ALA A 122 10.62 -13.83 -12.90
CA ALA A 122 11.54 -12.87 -13.50
C ALA A 122 11.42 -12.85 -15.03
N SER A 123 11.34 -14.02 -15.67
CA SER A 123 11.14 -14.14 -17.10
C SER A 123 9.79 -13.57 -17.54
N ALA A 124 8.71 -13.89 -16.84
CA ALA A 124 7.39 -13.35 -17.14
C ALA A 124 7.32 -11.81 -17.04
N CYS A 125 8.21 -11.17 -16.26
CA CYS A 125 8.23 -9.72 -16.07
C CYS A 125 9.17 -8.97 -17.02
N GLU A 126 9.86 -9.63 -17.95
CA GLU A 126 10.91 -9.03 -18.80
C GLU A 126 10.48 -7.82 -19.63
N SER A 127 9.20 -7.72 -19.97
CA SER A 127 8.65 -6.62 -20.78
C SER A 127 8.51 -5.30 -20.02
N ALA A 128 8.50 -5.35 -18.69
CA ALA A 128 8.40 -4.16 -17.86
C ALA A 128 9.76 -3.45 -17.72
N SER A 129 9.74 -2.14 -17.54
CA SER A 129 10.93 -1.36 -17.16
C SER A 129 11.19 -1.34 -15.66
N ARG A 130 10.12 -1.53 -14.87
CA ARG A 130 10.15 -1.60 -13.40
C ARG A 130 9.19 -2.67 -12.90
N LEU A 131 9.64 -3.42 -11.92
CA LEU A 131 8.85 -4.39 -11.17
C LEU A 131 8.73 -3.94 -9.73
N VAL A 132 7.48 -3.85 -9.23
CA VAL A 132 7.18 -3.53 -7.83
C VAL A 132 6.63 -4.79 -7.15
N VAL A 133 7.17 -5.14 -5.99
CA VAL A 133 6.69 -6.25 -5.17
C VAL A 133 6.55 -5.83 -3.70
N GLU A 134 5.61 -6.45 -2.98
CA GLU A 134 5.39 -6.19 -1.57
C GLU A 134 6.27 -7.09 -0.69
N ASN A 135 6.85 -6.52 0.35
CA ASN A 135 7.54 -7.31 1.36
C ASN A 135 7.53 -6.64 2.73
N HIS A 136 7.48 -7.41 3.78
CA HIS A 136 7.53 -6.89 5.15
C HIS A 136 8.96 -6.49 5.53
N ALA A 137 9.15 -5.31 6.11
CA ALA A 137 10.48 -4.78 6.44
C ALA A 137 11.32 -5.72 7.30
N LYS A 138 10.72 -6.43 8.27
CA LYS A 138 11.41 -7.42 9.09
C LYS A 138 11.97 -8.61 8.27
N LEU A 139 11.30 -9.01 7.20
CA LEU A 139 11.82 -10.04 6.29
C LEU A 139 12.91 -9.46 5.41
N THR A 140 12.69 -8.26 4.87
CA THR A 140 13.67 -7.53 4.06
C THR A 140 14.96 -7.25 4.82
N SER A 141 14.89 -6.87 6.09
CA SER A 141 16.05 -6.61 6.95
C SER A 141 16.79 -7.87 7.41
N SER A 142 16.21 -9.05 7.24
CA SER A 142 16.87 -10.31 7.62
C SER A 142 17.99 -10.69 6.65
N THR A 143 19.04 -11.36 7.14
CA THR A 143 20.13 -11.84 6.29
C THR A 143 19.65 -12.77 5.18
N GLN A 144 18.71 -13.66 5.51
CA GLN A 144 18.17 -14.60 4.53
C GLN A 144 17.25 -13.90 3.51
N GLY A 145 16.40 -12.97 3.96
CA GLY A 145 15.56 -12.17 3.07
C GLY A 145 16.38 -11.37 2.07
N LEU A 146 17.47 -10.74 2.54
CA LEU A 146 18.37 -9.99 1.66
C LEU A 146 19.03 -10.89 0.61
N ARG A 147 19.43 -12.11 0.96
CA ARG A 147 19.99 -13.07 -0.02
C ARG A 147 18.97 -13.41 -1.11
N TRP A 148 17.71 -13.64 -0.77
CA TRP A 148 16.66 -13.93 -1.75
C TRP A 148 16.38 -12.72 -2.64
N ILE A 149 16.34 -11.52 -2.06
CA ILE A 149 16.18 -10.27 -2.81
C ILE A 149 17.30 -10.09 -3.82
N GLN A 150 18.56 -10.23 -3.40
CA GLN A 150 19.73 -10.11 -4.28
C GLN A 150 19.75 -11.17 -5.37
N SER A 151 19.43 -12.43 -5.03
CA SER A 151 19.35 -13.51 -6.02
C SER A 151 18.26 -13.23 -7.05
N PHE A 152 17.08 -12.77 -6.63
CA PHE A 152 15.99 -12.42 -7.54
C PHE A 152 16.37 -11.22 -8.42
N GLN A 153 16.97 -10.18 -7.85
CA GLN A 153 17.42 -8.99 -8.59
C GLN A 153 18.41 -9.35 -9.71
N GLN A 154 19.30 -10.34 -9.50
CA GLN A 154 20.23 -10.81 -10.52
C GLN A 154 19.55 -11.50 -11.71
N MET A 155 18.34 -12.02 -11.53
CA MET A 155 17.55 -12.65 -12.60
C MET A 155 16.71 -11.64 -13.38
N LEU A 156 16.48 -10.43 -12.81
CA LEU A 156 15.57 -9.44 -13.37
C LEU A 156 16.21 -8.57 -14.44
N ARG A 157 15.46 -8.30 -15.51
CA ARG A 157 15.73 -7.16 -16.41
C ARG A 157 15.13 -5.86 -15.90
N PRO A 158 13.87 -5.83 -15.42
CA PRO A 158 13.27 -4.63 -14.83
C PRO A 158 14.05 -4.14 -13.61
N LYS A 159 14.00 -2.83 -13.36
CA LYS A 159 14.45 -2.28 -12.07
C LYS A 159 13.50 -2.76 -10.96
N LEU A 160 14.06 -3.31 -9.89
CA LEU A 160 13.27 -3.76 -8.75
C LEU A 160 12.93 -2.58 -7.82
N GLU A 161 11.68 -2.52 -7.40
CA GLU A 161 11.19 -1.64 -6.34
C GLU A 161 10.49 -2.51 -5.29
N ILE A 162 10.81 -2.33 -4.01
CA ILE A 162 10.16 -3.07 -2.92
C ILE A 162 9.24 -2.12 -2.16
N ALA A 163 7.97 -2.49 -2.11
CA ALA A 163 6.95 -1.79 -1.34
C ALA A 163 6.88 -2.37 0.07
N MET A 164 7.07 -1.51 1.08
CA MET A 164 7.05 -1.90 2.49
C MET A 164 6.07 -1.04 3.26
N GLY A 165 5.25 -1.66 4.11
CA GLY A 165 4.40 -0.93 5.03
C GLY A 165 5.20 -0.42 6.23
N LEU A 166 5.34 0.89 6.41
CA LEU A 166 5.67 1.55 7.67
C LEU A 166 4.41 1.83 8.47
N GLU A 167 3.36 2.16 7.79
CA GLU A 167 2.00 2.48 8.21
C GLU A 167 1.91 3.79 9.00
N SER A 168 2.55 3.90 10.15
CA SER A 168 2.60 5.12 10.98
C SER A 168 3.81 5.08 11.90
N ILE A 169 4.29 6.28 12.29
CA ILE A 169 5.24 6.46 13.40
C ILE A 169 4.55 7.04 14.64
N ASP A 170 3.23 7.13 14.67
CA ASP A 170 2.46 7.44 15.86
C ASP A 170 2.61 6.30 16.87
N PRO A 171 3.17 6.52 18.08
CA PRO A 171 3.41 5.46 19.05
C PRO A 171 2.15 4.71 19.47
N ASP A 172 1.01 5.40 19.54
CA ASP A 172 -0.25 4.80 19.93
C ASP A 172 -0.81 3.90 18.82
N ALA A 173 -0.68 4.33 17.55
CA ALA A 173 -1.04 3.51 16.40
C ALA A 173 -0.09 2.30 16.26
N GLU A 174 1.23 2.49 16.36
CA GLU A 174 2.21 1.38 16.29
C GLU A 174 1.87 0.26 17.29
N ARG A 175 1.49 0.63 18.51
CA ARG A 175 1.11 -0.31 19.56
C ARG A 175 -0.10 -1.17 19.21
N LEU A 176 -1.07 -0.60 18.47
CA LEU A 176 -2.32 -1.26 18.11
C LEU A 176 -2.24 -2.06 16.80
N MET A 177 -1.23 -1.81 15.96
CA MET A 177 -1.14 -2.43 14.64
C MET A 177 -0.82 -3.92 14.65
N ASN A 178 -0.30 -4.49 15.73
CA ASN A 178 0.16 -5.89 15.81
C ASN A 178 1.04 -6.32 14.62
N LYS A 179 1.81 -5.40 14.08
CA LYS A 179 2.61 -5.61 12.86
C LYS A 179 3.85 -6.47 13.10
N SER A 180 4.23 -6.71 14.35
CA SER A 180 5.45 -7.46 14.72
C SER A 180 6.74 -6.87 14.11
N MET A 181 6.77 -5.56 13.89
CA MET A 181 7.87 -4.79 13.32
C MET A 181 8.29 -3.70 14.30
N ARG A 182 9.59 -3.45 14.40
CA ARG A 182 10.17 -2.29 15.07
C ARG A 182 10.59 -1.28 14.01
N ARG A 183 10.68 0.01 14.36
CA ARG A 183 11.21 1.03 13.44
C ARG A 183 12.62 0.69 12.95
N SER A 184 13.46 0.11 13.83
CA SER A 184 14.80 -0.36 13.46
C SER A 184 14.80 -1.46 12.39
N ASP A 185 13.77 -2.30 12.31
CA ASP A 185 13.63 -3.28 11.23
C ASP A 185 13.38 -2.57 9.90
N PHE A 186 12.57 -1.51 9.90
CA PHE A 186 12.31 -0.69 8.72
C PHE A 186 13.54 0.08 8.28
N GLU A 187 14.25 0.74 9.21
CA GLU A 187 15.49 1.46 8.94
C GLU A 187 16.54 0.52 8.31
N ALA A 188 16.77 -0.63 8.94
CA ALA A 188 17.74 -1.62 8.43
C ALA A 188 17.32 -2.16 7.05
N ALA A 189 16.02 -2.31 6.78
CA ALA A 189 15.54 -2.71 5.46
C ALA A 189 15.85 -1.63 4.41
N CYS A 190 15.55 -0.36 4.70
CA CYS A 190 15.85 0.75 3.80
C CYS A 190 17.35 0.86 3.49
N ASP A 191 18.21 0.76 4.52
CA ASP A 191 19.66 0.81 4.35
C ASP A 191 20.18 -0.30 3.43
N ARG A 192 19.74 -1.55 3.66
CA ARG A 192 20.14 -2.70 2.85
C ARG A 192 19.64 -2.61 1.41
N LEU A 193 18.41 -2.15 1.19
CA LEU A 193 17.88 -1.98 -0.17
C LEU A 193 18.64 -0.88 -0.92
N ARG A 194 18.95 0.23 -0.25
CA ARG A 194 19.75 1.32 -0.81
C ARG A 194 21.15 0.83 -1.21
N GLU A 195 21.82 0.03 -0.37
CA GLU A 195 23.12 -0.58 -0.67
C GLU A 195 23.07 -1.49 -1.92
N CYS A 196 21.91 -2.13 -2.16
CA CYS A 196 21.67 -2.94 -3.35
C CYS A 196 21.18 -2.14 -4.58
N GLY A 197 21.00 -0.81 -4.47
CA GLY A 197 20.44 0.01 -5.55
C GLY A 197 18.97 -0.30 -5.86
N ILE A 198 18.21 -0.82 -4.87
CA ILE A 198 16.80 -1.18 -5.00
C ILE A 198 15.94 -0.02 -4.48
N ALA A 199 14.99 0.43 -5.30
CA ALA A 199 14.05 1.48 -4.93
C ALA A 199 13.09 1.03 -3.81
N VAL A 200 12.72 1.98 -2.94
CA VAL A 200 11.81 1.73 -1.82
C VAL A 200 10.54 2.55 -1.97
N ARG A 201 9.40 1.85 -1.96
CA ARG A 201 8.07 2.44 -1.78
C ARG A 201 7.59 2.16 -0.36
N VAL A 202 6.90 3.13 0.25
CA VAL A 202 6.40 2.99 1.61
C VAL A 202 4.90 3.20 1.64
N PHE A 203 4.19 2.26 2.24
CA PHE A 203 2.78 2.43 2.56
C PHE A 203 2.64 3.12 3.91
N VAL A 204 1.80 4.15 3.94
CA VAL A 204 1.48 4.97 5.12
C VAL A 204 -0.02 5.01 5.28
N ILE A 205 -0.54 4.65 6.46
CA ILE A 205 -1.97 4.66 6.73
C ILE A 205 -2.39 6.02 7.29
N LEU A 206 -3.36 6.65 6.66
CA LEU A 206 -4.01 7.84 7.20
C LEU A 206 -5.07 7.42 8.21
N GLN A 207 -4.96 7.94 9.43
CA GLN A 207 -5.89 7.71 10.56
C GLN A 207 -6.02 6.22 10.95
N PRO A 208 -4.90 5.50 11.20
CA PRO A 208 -4.97 4.16 11.75
C PRO A 208 -5.58 4.18 13.15
N PRO A 209 -6.11 3.04 13.65
CA PRO A 209 -6.54 2.93 15.04
C PRO A 209 -5.44 3.34 16.02
N GLY A 210 -5.81 4.11 17.04
CA GLY A 210 -4.89 4.69 18.04
C GLY A 210 -4.47 6.12 17.72
N THR A 211 -4.50 6.54 16.47
CA THR A 211 -4.24 7.94 16.14
C THR A 211 -5.45 8.81 16.51
N GLU A 212 -5.19 9.88 17.25
CA GLU A 212 -6.21 10.89 17.57
C GLU A 212 -6.66 11.57 16.26
N PRO A 213 -7.98 11.62 15.95
CA PRO A 213 -8.47 12.13 14.67
C PRO A 213 -7.94 13.52 14.31
N GLY A 214 -7.88 14.45 15.28
CA GLY A 214 -7.34 15.80 15.07
C GLY A 214 -5.84 15.85 14.77
N LYS A 215 -5.11 14.76 14.92
CA LYS A 215 -3.66 14.63 14.67
C LYS A 215 -3.34 13.71 13.49
N ALA A 216 -4.36 13.14 12.85
CA ALA A 216 -4.17 12.13 11.80
C ALA A 216 -3.35 12.67 10.61
N LEU A 217 -3.65 13.88 10.14
CA LEU A 217 -2.90 14.56 9.09
C LEU A 217 -1.42 14.73 9.49
N ASP A 218 -1.17 15.27 10.66
CA ASP A 218 0.18 15.56 11.14
C ASP A 218 1.03 14.29 11.25
N TRP A 219 0.46 13.22 11.82
CA TRP A 219 1.14 11.93 11.91
C TRP A 219 1.40 11.29 10.56
N CYS A 220 0.46 11.41 9.62
CA CYS A 220 0.63 10.90 8.27
C CYS A 220 1.79 11.62 7.55
N VAL A 221 1.80 12.96 7.56
CA VAL A 221 2.89 13.77 6.95
C VAL A 221 4.23 13.50 7.62
N LYS A 222 4.28 13.42 8.96
CA LYS A 222 5.49 13.05 9.70
C LYS A 222 5.98 11.66 9.33
N THR A 223 5.08 10.70 9.11
CA THR A 223 5.44 9.34 8.71
C THR A 223 6.04 9.31 7.30
N CYS A 224 5.45 10.04 6.35
CA CYS A 224 6.02 10.20 5.01
C CYS A 224 7.41 10.85 5.06
N LYS A 225 7.55 11.93 5.84
CA LYS A 225 8.84 12.60 6.03
C LYS A 225 9.90 11.63 6.58
N TYR A 226 9.56 10.89 7.63
CA TYR A 226 10.46 9.89 8.21
C TYR A 226 10.86 8.82 7.19
N ALA A 227 9.91 8.30 6.40
CA ALA A 227 10.22 7.33 5.35
C ALA A 227 11.21 7.90 4.33
N PHE A 228 11.03 9.14 3.90
CA PHE A 228 11.94 9.81 2.98
C PHE A 228 13.33 10.07 3.57
N GLU A 229 13.42 10.43 4.84
CA GLU A 229 14.70 10.57 5.55
C GLU A 229 15.47 9.25 5.62
N ARG A 230 14.78 8.11 5.58
CA ARG A 230 15.38 6.76 5.51
C ARG A 230 15.65 6.27 4.10
N GLY A 231 15.42 7.08 3.07
CA GLY A 231 15.77 6.79 1.69
C GLY A 231 14.65 6.20 0.84
N ALA A 232 13.40 6.25 1.31
CA ALA A 232 12.27 5.94 0.44
C ALA A 232 12.22 6.92 -0.76
N GLU A 233 11.85 6.42 -1.93
CA GLU A 233 11.62 7.23 -3.13
C GLU A 233 10.14 7.60 -3.27
N ARG A 234 9.24 6.78 -2.71
CA ARG A 234 7.80 6.95 -2.84
C ARG A 234 7.08 6.67 -1.53
N CYS A 235 6.06 7.47 -1.23
CA CYS A 235 5.09 7.20 -0.19
C CYS A 235 3.70 7.09 -0.80
N SER A 236 3.00 5.98 -0.55
CA SER A 236 1.60 5.80 -0.90
C SER A 236 0.77 5.88 0.38
N ILE A 237 -0.01 6.95 0.50
CA ILE A 237 -0.92 7.16 1.62
C ILE A 237 -2.18 6.35 1.37
N ILE A 238 -2.55 5.51 2.31
CA ILE A 238 -3.72 4.63 2.25
C ILE A 238 -4.71 5.10 3.33
N PRO A 239 -5.88 5.62 2.96
CA PRO A 239 -6.94 5.89 3.93
C PRO A 239 -7.30 4.62 4.69
N ALA A 240 -7.27 4.65 6.04
CA ALA A 240 -7.64 3.50 6.84
C ALA A 240 -9.10 3.10 6.57
N ARG A 241 -9.34 1.79 6.45
CA ARG A 241 -10.66 1.26 6.08
C ARG A 241 -11.05 0.07 6.94
N GLN A 242 -12.33 -0.19 6.95
CA GLN A 242 -12.94 -1.38 7.53
C GLN A 242 -12.57 -2.66 6.76
N GLY A 243 -13.06 -3.80 7.24
CA GLY A 243 -13.02 -5.08 6.54
C GLY A 243 -12.09 -6.10 7.16
N ASN A 244 -11.32 -5.73 8.18
CA ASN A 244 -10.45 -6.65 8.91
C ASN A 244 -11.20 -7.49 9.95
N GLY A 245 -12.34 -7.00 10.46
CA GLY A 245 -13.11 -7.54 11.59
C GLY A 245 -12.74 -6.88 12.91
N TRP A 246 -11.47 -6.63 13.21
CA TRP A 246 -11.05 -5.97 14.44
C TRP A 246 -11.30 -4.45 14.39
N ILE A 247 -10.93 -3.80 13.30
CA ILE A 247 -11.24 -2.38 13.06
C ILE A 247 -12.76 -2.15 13.02
N ASP A 248 -13.51 -3.07 12.40
CA ASP A 248 -14.97 -2.99 12.31
C ASP A 248 -15.60 -2.91 13.72
N ARG A 249 -15.11 -3.72 14.66
CA ARG A 249 -15.53 -3.66 16.08
C ARG A 249 -15.16 -2.35 16.76
N LEU A 250 -13.99 -1.78 16.47
CA LEU A 250 -13.61 -0.48 17.03
C LEU A 250 -14.57 0.62 16.55
N GLU A 251 -14.98 0.57 15.31
CA GLU A 251 -15.95 1.54 14.78
C GLU A 251 -17.35 1.34 15.41
N GLU A 252 -17.85 0.10 15.50
CA GLU A 252 -19.10 -0.23 16.19
C GLU A 252 -19.10 0.28 17.64
N GLN A 253 -17.97 0.20 18.33
CA GLN A 253 -17.78 0.70 19.69
C GLN A 253 -17.49 2.21 19.75
N ARG A 254 -17.41 2.92 18.61
CA ARG A 254 -17.07 4.35 18.50
C ARG A 254 -15.67 4.69 19.08
N LEU A 255 -14.78 3.73 19.07
CA LEU A 255 -13.38 3.89 19.50
C LEU A 255 -12.47 4.31 18.34
N TRP A 256 -12.94 4.16 17.11
CA TRP A 256 -12.28 4.57 15.88
C TRP A 256 -13.32 4.91 14.80
N ALA A 257 -12.93 5.74 13.85
CA ALA A 257 -13.71 6.03 12.64
C ALA A 257 -12.77 6.13 11.42
N PRO A 258 -13.22 5.74 10.21
CA PRO A 258 -12.43 5.92 9.00
C PRO A 258 -12.22 7.41 8.71
N PRO A 259 -11.13 7.78 8.00
CA PRO A 259 -10.93 9.15 7.56
C PRO A 259 -12.03 9.59 6.59
N ILE A 260 -12.31 10.88 6.57
CA ILE A 260 -13.26 11.48 5.63
C ILE A 260 -12.51 12.01 4.40
N LEU A 261 -13.19 12.10 3.26
CA LEU A 261 -12.58 12.55 1.99
C LEU A 261 -11.92 13.94 2.08
N PRO A 262 -12.46 14.95 2.78
CA PRO A 262 -11.76 16.22 3.00
C PRO A 262 -10.43 16.08 3.75
N LEU A 263 -10.33 15.16 4.71
CA LEU A 263 -9.08 14.90 5.42
C LEU A 263 -8.04 14.25 4.50
N VAL A 264 -8.47 13.36 3.61
CA VAL A 264 -7.60 12.72 2.60
C VAL A 264 -6.99 13.78 1.69
N GLU A 265 -7.83 14.68 1.15
CA GLU A 265 -7.39 15.80 0.30
C GLU A 265 -6.40 16.72 1.04
N SER A 266 -6.77 17.17 2.25
CA SER A 266 -5.92 18.06 3.05
C SER A 266 -4.59 17.40 3.43
N THR A 267 -4.57 16.07 3.65
CA THR A 267 -3.35 15.34 3.96
C THR A 267 -2.41 15.27 2.76
N LEU A 268 -2.92 14.95 1.56
CA LEU A 268 -2.10 14.92 0.35
C LEU A 268 -1.54 16.33 0.06
N ARG A 269 -2.38 17.35 0.15
CA ARG A 269 -1.97 18.75 0.00
C ARG A 269 -0.81 19.11 0.93
N ALA A 270 -0.98 18.88 2.22
CA ALA A 270 0.05 19.16 3.22
C ALA A 270 1.33 18.34 2.98
N ALA A 271 1.22 17.08 2.56
CA ALA A 271 2.37 16.27 2.21
C ALA A 271 3.13 16.84 1.00
N LEU A 272 2.43 17.24 -0.06
CA LEU A 272 3.04 17.84 -1.24
C LEU A 272 3.71 19.19 -0.94
N GLU A 273 3.08 20.05 -0.14
CA GLU A 273 3.64 21.34 0.26
C GLU A 273 4.93 21.19 1.09
N ASN A 274 5.00 20.18 1.95
CA ASN A 274 6.11 20.01 2.87
C ASN A 274 7.23 19.08 2.36
N LEU A 275 6.95 18.18 1.40
CA LEU A 275 7.84 17.08 1.05
C LEU A 275 8.27 17.05 -0.43
N SER A 276 7.63 17.82 -1.32
CA SER A 276 7.87 17.77 -2.77
C SER A 276 9.21 18.35 -3.24
N ALA A 277 9.91 19.09 -2.40
CA ALA A 277 11.16 19.78 -2.78
C ALA A 277 12.35 18.84 -3.09
N THR A 278 12.16 17.52 -3.10
CA THR A 278 13.25 16.55 -3.11
C THR A 278 13.19 15.50 -4.23
N GLY A 279 12.33 15.71 -5.25
CA GLY A 279 12.14 14.71 -6.31
C GLY A 279 11.43 13.41 -5.85
N ARG A 280 10.88 13.42 -4.65
CA ARG A 280 10.18 12.28 -4.04
C ARG A 280 8.70 12.33 -4.38
N ILE A 281 8.09 11.16 -4.52
CA ILE A 281 6.69 11.03 -4.92
C ILE A 281 5.82 10.71 -3.70
N VAL A 282 4.78 11.52 -3.47
CA VAL A 282 3.72 11.23 -2.51
C VAL A 282 2.42 11.08 -3.26
N SER A 283 1.69 9.99 -3.03
CA SER A 283 0.37 9.78 -3.62
C SER A 283 -0.60 9.22 -2.60
N VAL A 284 -1.88 9.43 -2.83
CA VAL A 284 -2.96 8.77 -2.08
C VAL A 284 -3.55 7.66 -2.93
N ASP A 285 -3.72 6.50 -2.32
CA ASP A 285 -4.49 5.40 -2.90
C ASP A 285 -5.99 5.74 -2.83
N MET A 286 -6.61 5.87 -4.00
CA MET A 286 -8.04 6.21 -4.13
C MET A 286 -8.91 4.98 -4.42
N TRP A 287 -8.41 3.78 -4.20
CA TRP A 287 -9.21 2.57 -4.22
C TRP A 287 -10.32 2.67 -3.16
N ASP A 288 -11.53 2.34 -3.51
CA ASP A 288 -12.72 2.46 -2.63
C ASP A 288 -13.06 3.90 -2.16
N TRP A 289 -12.64 4.93 -2.87
CA TRP A 289 -12.90 6.33 -2.49
C TRP A 289 -14.40 6.63 -2.32
N GLU A 290 -15.27 5.91 -3.01
CA GLU A 290 -16.72 6.05 -2.90
C GLU A 290 -17.22 5.72 -1.48
N SER A 291 -16.51 4.90 -0.73
CA SER A 291 -16.81 4.55 0.66
C SER A 291 -16.45 5.66 1.64
N LEU A 292 -15.53 6.57 1.27
CA LEU A 292 -15.12 7.69 2.12
C LEU A 292 -16.26 8.70 2.27
N LYS A 293 -16.60 9.06 3.49
CA LYS A 293 -17.64 10.05 3.82
C LYS A 293 -17.09 11.49 3.73
N GLY A 294 -17.99 12.46 3.80
CA GLY A 294 -17.67 13.89 3.90
C GLY A 294 -17.93 14.68 2.62
N GLY A 295 -18.59 15.82 2.78
CA GLY A 295 -19.05 16.68 1.69
C GLY A 295 -20.38 16.23 1.08
N CYS A 296 -21.01 17.11 0.30
CA CYS A 296 -22.14 16.77 -0.57
C CYS A 296 -21.63 16.07 -1.85
N ASP A 297 -22.51 15.51 -2.68
CA ASP A 297 -22.11 14.79 -3.90
C ASP A 297 -21.22 15.62 -4.83
N ARG A 298 -21.51 16.92 -4.97
CA ARG A 298 -20.69 17.86 -5.74
C ARG A 298 -19.28 18.01 -5.14
N CYS A 299 -19.18 18.22 -3.83
CA CYS A 299 -17.89 18.32 -3.14
C CYS A 299 -17.07 17.05 -3.28
N ARG A 300 -17.71 15.89 -3.12
CA ARG A 300 -17.03 14.60 -3.21
C ARG A 300 -16.37 14.42 -4.57
N LYS A 301 -17.07 14.78 -5.66
CA LYS A 301 -16.51 14.71 -7.00
C LYS A 301 -15.35 15.69 -7.19
N ILE A 302 -15.49 16.94 -6.74
CA ILE A 302 -14.43 17.96 -6.79
C ILE A 302 -13.20 17.48 -5.99
N LEU A 303 -13.39 16.99 -4.78
CA LEU A 303 -12.30 16.49 -3.94
C LEU A 303 -11.57 15.30 -4.58
N TYR A 304 -12.33 14.35 -5.14
CA TYR A 304 -11.75 13.21 -5.86
C TYR A 304 -10.89 13.68 -7.05
N ASP A 305 -11.44 14.52 -7.91
CA ASP A 305 -10.71 15.04 -9.09
C ASP A 305 -9.46 15.82 -8.67
N THR A 306 -9.57 16.65 -7.62
CA THR A 306 -8.42 17.38 -7.06
C THR A 306 -7.35 16.45 -6.52
N ILE A 307 -7.72 15.38 -5.79
CA ILE A 307 -6.76 14.39 -5.28
C ILE A 307 -6.07 13.67 -6.44
N VAL A 308 -6.83 13.24 -7.45
CA VAL A 308 -6.27 12.58 -8.64
C VAL A 308 -5.30 13.50 -9.38
N GLU A 309 -5.66 14.76 -9.57
CA GLU A 309 -4.78 15.76 -10.20
C GLU A 309 -3.53 16.00 -9.37
N MET A 310 -3.64 16.21 -8.05
CA MET A 310 -2.50 16.36 -7.15
C MET A 310 -1.57 15.14 -7.15
N ASN A 311 -2.13 13.92 -7.23
CA ASN A 311 -1.35 12.69 -7.35
C ASN A 311 -0.44 12.72 -8.59
N PHE A 312 -0.95 13.19 -9.73
CA PHE A 312 -0.16 13.22 -10.97
C PHE A 312 0.75 14.43 -11.08
N GLU A 313 0.26 15.61 -10.73
CA GLU A 313 1.02 16.84 -10.84
C GLU A 313 2.12 16.98 -9.77
N GLN A 314 2.04 16.21 -8.69
CA GLN A 314 2.96 16.24 -7.55
C GLN A 314 3.16 17.65 -6.97
N ARG A 315 2.09 18.44 -6.96
CA ARG A 315 2.02 19.79 -6.38
C ARG A 315 0.64 20.04 -5.78
N ALA A 316 0.57 20.88 -4.77
CA ALA A 316 -0.72 21.33 -4.24
C ALA A 316 -1.46 22.16 -5.30
N ILE A 317 -2.76 21.87 -5.47
CA ILE A 317 -3.65 22.53 -6.42
C ILE A 317 -4.65 23.39 -5.63
N PRO A 318 -4.98 24.63 -6.05
CA PRO A 318 -5.99 25.43 -5.38
C PRO A 318 -7.31 24.64 -5.20
N ARG A 319 -7.88 24.71 -4.00
CA ARG A 319 -9.14 24.05 -3.72
C ARG A 319 -10.30 24.89 -4.26
N GLU A 320 -11.18 24.27 -5.03
CA GLU A 320 -12.46 24.90 -5.36
C GLU A 320 -13.39 24.87 -4.14
N THR A 321 -13.99 26.02 -3.83
CA THR A 321 -14.97 26.13 -2.76
C THR A 321 -16.32 25.63 -3.23
N CYS A 322 -17.07 24.96 -2.35
CA CYS A 322 -18.41 24.51 -2.66
C CYS A 322 -19.44 25.37 -1.93
N PRO A 323 -20.24 26.14 -2.64
CA PRO A 323 -21.20 27.04 -2.02
C PRO A 323 -22.32 26.33 -1.23
N LEU A 324 -22.43 24.98 -1.37
CA LEU A 324 -23.40 24.18 -0.62
C LEU A 324 -22.86 23.65 0.71
N CYS A 325 -21.53 23.56 0.86
CA CYS A 325 -20.88 23.00 2.06
C CYS A 325 -20.14 24.02 2.91
N GLU A 326 -19.75 25.13 2.32
CA GLU A 326 -19.22 26.28 3.06
C GLU A 326 -20.36 27.28 3.23
N PRO A 327 -20.84 27.54 4.44
CA PRO A 327 -21.73 28.67 4.66
C PRO A 327 -21.01 29.94 4.18
N ALA A 328 -21.71 30.76 3.40
CA ALA A 328 -21.21 32.09 3.06
C ALA A 328 -20.74 32.74 4.37
N GLU A 329 -19.50 33.15 4.45
CA GLU A 329 -19.05 34.03 5.52
C GLU A 329 -20.05 35.20 5.50
N ASN A 330 -20.78 35.36 6.58
CA ASN A 330 -21.73 36.43 6.73
C ASN A 330 -20.95 37.74 6.54
N SER A 331 -21.22 38.40 5.42
CA SER A 331 -20.86 39.77 5.12
C SER A 331 -21.39 40.74 6.18
#